data_d677f6f7bb7fca6e81b7f37f7d1bf2cc
#
_entry.id   d677f6f7bb7fca6e81b7f37f7d1bf2cc
#
_cell.length_a   1.000
_cell.length_b   1.000
_cell.length_c   1.000
_cell.angle_alpha   90.00
_cell.angle_beta   90.00
_cell.angle_gamma   90.00
#
_symmetry.space_group_name_H-M   'P 1'
#
loop_
_entity.id
_entity.type
_entity.pdbx_description
1 polymer ?
#
loop_
_entity_poly.entity_id
_entity_poly.type
_entity_poly.pdbx_seq_one_letter_code
_entity_poly.pdbx_strand_id
1 'polypeptide(L)'
;LLELIDKLGGMDLYFHSSGIGWQNNTLDIEKELKTVETNGLGFTRMVDTAFNWFATQSSTPTNKSDFSVPESKKKANHAYQNFRIACITSIAGTKGLGAAPAYSATKRFQNHYLECLSQQARMRHLPIAITDIRPGFVKTDLIAGSSYPLQLKSEDVAKHIVNAIENGKEVKVIDWRY
;
A
#
# COMPACT_ATOMS: atom_id res chain seq x y z
N LEU A 1 -7.11 9.17 -11.93
CA LEU A 1 -5.89 9.48 -11.18
C LEU A 1 -5.03 10.49 -11.94
N LEU A 2 -4.71 10.25 -13.23
CA LEU A 2 -3.83 11.13 -14.02
C LEU A 2 -4.35 12.58 -14.07
N GLU A 3 -5.64 12.79 -14.32
CA GLU A 3 -6.26 14.13 -14.31
C GLU A 3 -6.12 14.83 -12.95
N LEU A 4 -6.17 14.07 -11.84
CA LEU A 4 -5.99 14.63 -10.51
C LEU A 4 -4.52 15.04 -10.28
N ILE A 5 -3.59 14.20 -10.70
CA ILE A 5 -2.15 14.49 -10.60
C ILE A 5 -1.82 15.77 -11.39
N ASP A 6 -2.37 15.90 -12.61
CA ASP A 6 -2.18 17.09 -13.45
C ASP A 6 -2.71 18.34 -12.77
N LYS A 7 -3.93 18.30 -12.23
CA LYS A 7 -4.52 19.42 -11.47
C LYS A 7 -3.74 19.83 -10.23
N LEU A 8 -3.05 18.88 -9.59
CA LEU A 8 -2.25 19.15 -8.40
C LEU A 8 -0.81 19.59 -8.73
N GLY A 9 -0.42 19.56 -9.98
CA GLY A 9 0.93 19.92 -10.43
C GLY A 9 1.98 18.84 -10.15
N GLY A 10 1.57 17.62 -9.82
CA GLY A 10 2.45 16.47 -9.57
C GLY A 10 2.04 15.64 -8.36
N MET A 11 2.85 14.63 -8.04
CA MET A 11 2.64 13.71 -6.93
C MET A 11 4.00 13.17 -6.46
N ASP A 12 4.25 13.13 -5.15
CA ASP A 12 5.45 12.52 -4.54
C ASP A 12 5.11 11.22 -3.81
N LEU A 13 3.86 11.09 -3.36
CA LEU A 13 3.34 9.93 -2.65
C LEU A 13 2.00 9.51 -3.23
N TYR A 14 1.89 8.24 -3.64
CA TYR A 14 0.62 7.57 -3.85
C TYR A 14 0.29 6.70 -2.63
N PHE A 15 -0.79 7.02 -1.94
CA PHE A 15 -1.27 6.25 -0.79
C PHE A 15 -2.58 5.52 -1.14
N HIS A 16 -2.52 4.19 -1.21
CA HIS A 16 -3.68 3.35 -1.52
C HIS A 16 -4.31 2.81 -0.23
N SER A 17 -5.50 3.31 0.11
CA SER A 17 -6.28 2.87 1.28
C SER A 17 -7.58 2.17 0.89
N SER A 18 -7.94 2.14 -0.40
CA SER A 18 -9.19 1.53 -0.87
C SER A 18 -9.17 0.02 -0.71
N GLY A 19 -10.29 -0.53 -0.26
CA GLY A 19 -10.48 -1.96 -0.14
C GLY A 19 -11.79 -2.29 0.55
N ILE A 20 -12.34 -3.44 0.22
CA ILE A 20 -13.57 -3.96 0.82
C ILE A 20 -13.37 -5.41 1.26
N GLY A 21 -14.24 -5.90 2.12
CA GLY A 21 -14.25 -7.29 2.52
C GLY A 21 -15.45 -7.61 3.42
N TRP A 22 -15.90 -8.83 3.30
CA TRP A 22 -17.00 -9.35 4.14
C TRP A 22 -16.62 -10.72 4.70
N GLN A 23 -17.19 -11.06 5.84
CA GLN A 23 -17.33 -12.46 6.21
C GLN A 23 -18.35 -13.10 5.27
N ASN A 24 -18.00 -14.24 4.70
CA ASN A 24 -18.80 -14.91 3.66
C ASN A 24 -18.75 -16.45 3.82
N ASN A 25 -19.30 -16.91 4.91
CA ASN A 25 -19.31 -18.34 5.24
C ASN A 25 -20.16 -19.21 4.28
N THR A 26 -21.06 -18.58 3.52
CA THR A 26 -21.94 -19.25 2.56
C THR A 26 -21.44 -19.14 1.11
N LEU A 27 -20.30 -18.50 0.89
CA LEU A 27 -19.73 -18.25 -0.46
C LEU A 27 -20.70 -17.55 -1.40
N ASP A 28 -21.37 -16.49 -0.90
CA ASP A 28 -22.18 -15.60 -1.72
C ASP A 28 -21.30 -15.02 -2.84
N ILE A 29 -21.58 -15.41 -4.08
CA ILE A 29 -20.74 -15.12 -5.24
C ILE A 29 -20.63 -13.62 -5.51
N GLU A 30 -21.67 -12.85 -5.28
CA GLU A 30 -21.67 -11.40 -5.52
C GLU A 30 -20.68 -10.68 -4.60
N LYS A 31 -20.60 -11.11 -3.33
CA LYS A 31 -19.60 -10.59 -2.38
C LYS A 31 -18.18 -10.97 -2.77
N GLU A 32 -17.97 -12.22 -3.19
CA GLU A 32 -16.65 -12.70 -3.62
C GLU A 32 -16.19 -11.90 -4.87
N LEU A 33 -17.02 -11.82 -5.91
CA LEU A 33 -16.66 -11.12 -7.14
C LEU A 33 -16.42 -9.63 -6.90
N LYS A 34 -17.28 -8.96 -6.14
CA LYS A 34 -17.11 -7.54 -5.82
C LYS A 34 -15.83 -7.28 -5.04
N THR A 35 -15.46 -8.20 -4.13
CA THR A 35 -14.18 -8.12 -3.40
C THR A 35 -13.00 -8.26 -4.36
N VAL A 36 -13.02 -9.21 -5.29
CA VAL A 36 -11.98 -9.43 -6.29
C VAL A 36 -11.87 -8.22 -7.24
N GLU A 37 -12.99 -7.71 -7.70
CA GLU A 37 -13.04 -6.54 -8.57
C GLU A 37 -12.40 -5.31 -7.91
N THR A 38 -12.76 -5.02 -6.66
CA THR A 38 -12.23 -3.84 -5.95
C THR A 38 -10.78 -4.05 -5.52
N ASN A 39 -10.49 -5.14 -4.80
CA ASN A 39 -9.18 -5.36 -4.18
C ASN A 39 -8.15 -5.96 -5.15
N GLY A 40 -8.57 -6.57 -6.24
CA GLY A 40 -7.70 -7.11 -7.28
C GLY A 40 -7.60 -6.12 -8.44
N LEU A 41 -8.63 -6.06 -9.27
CA LEU A 41 -8.62 -5.29 -10.51
C LEU A 41 -8.47 -3.78 -10.26
N GLY A 42 -9.29 -3.21 -9.37
CA GLY A 42 -9.22 -1.79 -8.99
C GLY A 42 -7.88 -1.42 -8.40
N PHE A 43 -7.37 -2.23 -7.48
CA PHE A 43 -6.04 -2.07 -6.90
C PHE A 43 -4.94 -2.04 -7.97
N THR A 44 -4.90 -3.04 -8.85
CA THR A 44 -3.90 -3.13 -9.90
C THR A 44 -3.92 -1.89 -10.80
N ARG A 45 -5.11 -1.49 -11.28
CA ARG A 45 -5.24 -0.30 -12.14
C ARG A 45 -4.68 0.95 -11.50
N MET A 46 -4.98 1.17 -10.21
CA MET A 46 -4.57 2.40 -9.52
C MET A 46 -3.07 2.40 -9.19
N VAL A 47 -2.55 1.27 -8.71
CA VAL A 47 -1.14 1.15 -8.34
C VAL A 47 -0.23 1.20 -9.57
N ASP A 48 -0.61 0.51 -10.67
CA ASP A 48 0.14 0.56 -11.92
C ASP A 48 0.14 1.96 -12.54
N THR A 49 -1.00 2.65 -12.49
CA THR A 49 -1.06 4.03 -12.97
C THR A 49 -0.09 4.92 -12.20
N ALA A 50 -0.03 4.79 -10.88
CA ALA A 50 0.90 5.55 -10.05
C ALA A 50 2.36 5.16 -10.32
N PHE A 51 2.65 3.87 -10.39
CA PHE A 51 4.00 3.35 -10.66
C PHE A 51 4.52 3.84 -12.02
N ASN A 52 3.72 3.71 -13.07
CA ASN A 52 4.12 4.13 -14.41
C ASN A 52 4.28 5.65 -14.51
N TRP A 53 3.42 6.41 -13.84
CA TRP A 53 3.59 7.87 -13.76
C TRP A 53 4.92 8.24 -13.10
N PHE A 54 5.27 7.66 -11.94
CA PHE A 54 6.56 7.87 -11.30
C PHE A 54 7.74 7.46 -12.18
N ALA A 55 7.61 6.34 -12.89
CA ALA A 55 8.64 5.88 -13.82
C ALA A 55 8.91 6.89 -14.94
N THR A 56 7.86 7.54 -15.49
CA THR A 56 8.04 8.59 -16.50
C THR A 56 8.70 9.84 -15.92
N GLN A 57 8.35 10.25 -14.69
CA GLN A 57 8.98 11.41 -14.03
C GLN A 57 10.47 11.16 -13.75
N SER A 58 10.85 9.91 -13.45
CA SER A 58 12.23 9.52 -13.18
C SER A 58 13.13 9.59 -14.42
N SER A 59 12.55 9.49 -15.62
CA SER A 59 13.28 9.53 -16.89
C SER A 59 13.52 10.95 -17.41
N THR A 60 12.90 11.95 -16.81
CA THR A 60 13.07 13.36 -17.16
C THR A 60 14.21 13.96 -16.34
N PRO A 61 15.29 14.52 -16.94
CA PRO A 61 16.34 15.19 -16.19
C PRO A 61 15.75 16.44 -15.51
N THR A 62 15.30 16.31 -14.29
CA THR A 62 14.85 17.48 -13.52
C THR A 62 16.05 18.15 -12.91
N ASN A 63 16.33 19.38 -13.31
CA ASN A 63 17.19 20.35 -12.61
C ASN A 63 16.52 20.78 -11.28
N LYS A 64 16.15 19.84 -10.44
CA LYS A 64 15.67 20.13 -9.08
C LYS A 64 16.80 19.90 -8.08
N SER A 65 17.77 20.85 -8.08
CA SER A 65 18.86 20.95 -7.11
C SER A 65 18.44 21.53 -5.75
N ASP A 66 17.15 21.67 -5.44
CA ASP A 66 16.68 22.45 -4.29
C ASP A 66 15.87 21.68 -3.23
N PHE A 67 16.07 20.37 -3.10
CA PHE A 67 15.61 19.68 -1.89
C PHE A 67 16.83 19.25 -1.07
N SER A 68 17.37 20.17 -0.28
CA SER A 68 18.40 19.88 0.72
C SER A 68 17.82 19.05 1.87
N VAL A 69 17.85 17.73 1.72
CA VAL A 69 17.66 16.82 2.86
C VAL A 69 18.88 16.98 3.76
N PRO A 70 18.72 17.30 5.07
CA PRO A 70 19.83 17.45 5.99
C PRO A 70 20.75 16.22 5.97
N GLU A 71 22.06 16.45 5.85
CA GLU A 71 23.09 15.40 5.74
C GLU A 71 23.10 14.39 6.89
N SER A 72 22.56 14.74 8.04
CA SER A 72 22.47 13.86 9.23
C SER A 72 21.55 12.65 9.08
N LYS A 73 20.73 12.55 8.01
CA LYS A 73 19.83 11.42 7.72
C LYS A 73 20.29 10.53 6.57
N LYS A 74 21.48 10.73 6.04
CA LYS A 74 22.09 9.87 5.00
C LYS A 74 22.64 8.55 5.60
N LYS A 75 21.78 7.73 6.21
CA LYS A 75 22.14 6.34 6.53
C LYS A 75 21.67 5.43 5.41
N ALA A 76 22.67 4.94 4.67
CA ALA A 76 22.67 3.74 3.82
C ALA A 76 21.46 3.47 2.90
N ASN A 77 21.68 3.53 1.60
CA ASN A 77 20.92 2.96 0.47
C ASN A 77 19.48 3.43 0.16
N HIS A 78 18.84 4.32 0.92
CA HIS A 78 17.55 4.89 0.56
C HIS A 78 17.63 6.36 0.07
N ALA A 79 18.81 6.91 -0.11
CA ALA A 79 19.05 8.34 -0.34
C ALA A 79 18.58 8.88 -1.70
N TYR A 80 18.06 8.03 -2.61
CA TYR A 80 17.66 8.44 -3.96
C TYR A 80 16.22 8.07 -4.34
N GLN A 81 15.38 7.65 -3.38
CA GLN A 81 13.99 7.33 -3.67
C GLN A 81 13.15 8.58 -3.48
N ASN A 82 12.87 9.30 -4.59
CA ASN A 82 12.10 10.52 -4.58
C ASN A 82 10.59 10.27 -4.57
N PHE A 83 10.14 9.12 -5.06
CA PHE A 83 8.73 8.75 -5.18
C PHE A 83 8.36 7.61 -4.25
N ARG A 84 7.13 7.62 -3.75
CA ARG A 84 6.65 6.62 -2.79
C ARG A 84 5.29 6.07 -3.19
N ILE A 85 5.15 4.75 -3.11
CA ILE A 85 3.86 4.06 -3.18
C ILE A 85 3.67 3.33 -1.86
N ALA A 86 2.61 3.65 -1.13
CA ALA A 86 2.26 2.98 0.11
C ALA A 86 0.84 2.44 0.03
N CYS A 87 0.66 1.15 0.36
CA CYS A 87 -0.64 0.50 0.23
C CYS A 87 -1.03 -0.18 1.56
N ILE A 88 -2.26 0.07 2.01
CA ILE A 88 -2.84 -0.67 3.13
C ILE A 88 -3.35 -2.01 2.60
N THR A 89 -2.62 -3.06 2.92
CA THR A 89 -3.02 -4.44 2.65
C THR A 89 -3.66 -5.09 3.89
N SER A 90 -3.15 -6.18 4.41
CA SER A 90 -3.59 -6.79 5.67
C SER A 90 -2.70 -7.96 6.07
N ILE A 91 -2.66 -8.27 7.36
CA ILE A 91 -2.19 -9.57 7.87
C ILE A 91 -3.04 -10.74 7.34
N ALA A 92 -4.30 -10.50 6.97
CA ALA A 92 -5.18 -11.51 6.36
C ALA A 92 -4.63 -12.07 5.04
N GLY A 93 -3.67 -11.40 4.40
CA GLY A 93 -2.94 -11.92 3.25
C GLY A 93 -1.80 -12.88 3.59
N THR A 94 -1.41 -13.03 4.86
CA THR A 94 -0.30 -13.90 5.24
C THR A 94 -0.70 -15.38 5.35
N LYS A 95 -1.96 -15.64 5.71
CA LYS A 95 -2.53 -16.99 5.87
C LYS A 95 -3.97 -16.99 5.40
N GLY A 96 -4.44 -18.10 4.84
CA GLY A 96 -5.83 -18.26 4.41
C GLY A 96 -6.82 -18.06 5.55
N LEU A 97 -7.84 -17.24 5.29
CA LEU A 97 -8.91 -16.92 6.24
C LEU A 97 -10.24 -17.45 5.69
N GLY A 98 -10.66 -18.63 6.15
CA GLY A 98 -11.85 -19.33 5.65
C GLY A 98 -13.16 -18.57 5.84
N ALA A 99 -13.26 -17.69 6.85
CA ALA A 99 -14.42 -16.84 7.06
C ALA A 99 -14.57 -15.71 6.03
N ALA A 100 -13.51 -15.37 5.26
CA ALA A 100 -13.51 -14.30 4.28
C ALA A 100 -12.58 -14.65 3.10
N PRO A 101 -12.94 -15.63 2.25
CA PRO A 101 -12.03 -16.20 1.26
C PRO A 101 -11.51 -15.17 0.25
N ALA A 102 -12.39 -14.46 -0.46
CA ALA A 102 -11.97 -13.45 -1.43
C ALA A 102 -11.16 -12.32 -0.80
N TYR A 103 -11.54 -11.86 0.40
CA TYR A 103 -10.76 -10.84 1.11
C TYR A 103 -9.34 -11.32 1.40
N SER A 104 -9.19 -12.48 2.01
CA SER A 104 -7.87 -13.04 2.34
C SER A 104 -7.03 -13.28 1.09
N ALA A 105 -7.62 -13.87 0.05
CA ALA A 105 -6.95 -14.13 -1.22
C ALA A 105 -6.51 -12.84 -1.92
N THR A 106 -7.38 -11.82 -1.97
CA THR A 106 -7.03 -10.53 -2.58
C THR A 106 -5.96 -9.78 -1.79
N LYS A 107 -5.97 -9.86 -0.44
CA LYS A 107 -4.90 -9.28 0.38
C LYS A 107 -3.57 -10.00 0.15
N ARG A 108 -3.56 -11.32 -0.07
CA ARG A 108 -2.37 -12.07 -0.48
C ARG A 108 -1.89 -11.63 -1.86
N PHE A 109 -2.78 -11.49 -2.82
CA PHE A 109 -2.47 -10.94 -4.14
C PHE A 109 -1.80 -9.57 -4.02
N GLN A 110 -2.37 -8.64 -3.25
CA GLN A 110 -1.81 -7.31 -3.04
C GLN A 110 -0.40 -7.35 -2.43
N ASN A 111 -0.18 -8.16 -1.38
CA ASN A 111 1.14 -8.32 -0.76
C ASN A 111 2.19 -8.76 -1.78
N HIS A 112 1.88 -9.80 -2.55
CA HIS A 112 2.83 -10.34 -3.51
C HIS A 112 3.04 -9.41 -4.71
N TYR A 113 1.98 -8.74 -5.15
CA TYR A 113 2.05 -7.77 -6.24
C TYR A 113 2.98 -6.59 -5.90
N LEU A 114 2.90 -6.04 -4.70
CA LEU A 114 3.78 -4.98 -4.22
C LEU A 114 5.24 -5.43 -4.12
N GLU A 115 5.48 -6.67 -3.71
CA GLU A 115 6.81 -7.27 -3.72
C GLU A 115 7.38 -7.33 -5.15
N CYS A 116 6.58 -7.79 -6.14
CA CYS A 116 6.98 -7.80 -7.54
C CYS A 116 7.30 -6.39 -8.07
N LEU A 117 6.48 -5.40 -7.73
CA LEU A 117 6.74 -4.02 -8.12
C LEU A 117 8.01 -3.44 -7.47
N SER A 118 8.30 -3.78 -6.22
CA SER A 118 9.57 -3.42 -5.56
C SER A 118 10.77 -4.00 -6.31
N GLN A 119 10.68 -5.26 -6.73
CA GLN A 119 11.71 -5.89 -7.55
C GLN A 119 11.86 -5.19 -8.91
N GLN A 120 10.73 -4.90 -9.57
CA GLN A 120 10.73 -4.21 -10.85
C GLN A 120 11.34 -2.79 -10.76
N ALA A 121 11.03 -2.05 -9.69
CA ALA A 121 11.64 -0.74 -9.45
C ALA A 121 13.16 -0.85 -9.34
N ARG A 122 13.67 -1.83 -8.59
CA ARG A 122 15.12 -2.10 -8.48
C ARG A 122 15.74 -2.51 -9.81
N MET A 123 15.14 -3.44 -10.55
CA MET A 123 15.63 -3.92 -11.85
C MET A 123 15.71 -2.80 -12.89
N ARG A 124 14.79 -1.84 -12.84
CA ARG A 124 14.74 -0.68 -13.74
C ARG A 124 15.48 0.54 -13.19
N HIS A 125 16.14 0.44 -12.04
CA HIS A 125 16.82 1.55 -11.35
C HIS A 125 15.94 2.79 -11.14
N LEU A 126 14.64 2.57 -10.85
CA LEU A 126 13.69 3.65 -10.60
C LEU A 126 13.77 4.13 -9.15
N PRO A 127 13.72 5.44 -8.89
CA PRO A 127 13.76 6.00 -7.54
C PRO A 127 12.38 5.92 -6.85
N ILE A 128 11.77 4.73 -6.83
CA ILE A 128 10.44 4.48 -6.27
C ILE A 128 10.57 3.56 -5.05
N ALA A 129 10.16 4.05 -3.89
CA ALA A 129 9.99 3.24 -2.68
C ALA A 129 8.57 2.67 -2.62
N ILE A 130 8.44 1.38 -2.33
CA ILE A 130 7.15 0.71 -2.17
C ILE A 130 7.03 0.20 -0.75
N THR A 131 5.93 0.54 -0.07
CA THR A 131 5.64 0.14 1.31
C THR A 131 4.33 -0.65 1.38
N ASP A 132 4.43 -1.92 1.73
CA ASP A 132 3.30 -2.81 2.01
C ASP A 132 2.96 -2.74 3.50
N ILE A 133 1.82 -2.14 3.83
CA ILE A 133 1.35 -1.93 5.19
C ILE A 133 0.32 -3.00 5.53
N ARG A 134 0.65 -3.85 6.50
CA ARG A 134 -0.15 -5.01 6.92
C ARG A 134 -0.69 -4.83 8.33
N PRO A 135 -1.79 -4.08 8.53
CA PRO A 135 -2.40 -3.96 9.83
C PRO A 135 -3.16 -5.24 10.22
N GLY A 136 -3.33 -5.42 11.54
CA GLY A 136 -4.32 -6.32 12.11
C GLY A 136 -5.72 -5.72 12.07
N PHE A 137 -6.57 -6.04 13.05
CA PHE A 137 -7.90 -5.46 13.17
C PHE A 137 -7.81 -4.00 13.63
N VAL A 138 -8.20 -3.07 12.78
CA VAL A 138 -8.24 -1.64 13.08
C VAL A 138 -9.69 -1.19 13.22
N LYS A 139 -10.00 -0.43 14.26
CA LYS A 139 -11.35 0.11 14.48
C LYS A 139 -11.69 1.11 13.38
N THR A 140 -12.43 0.64 12.37
CA THR A 140 -12.87 1.39 11.19
C THR A 140 -14.24 0.91 10.77
N ASP A 141 -14.89 1.63 9.85
CA ASP A 141 -16.20 1.27 9.30
C ASP A 141 -16.20 -0.11 8.61
N LEU A 142 -15.04 -0.54 8.09
CA LEU A 142 -14.89 -1.87 7.44
C LEU A 142 -15.26 -3.03 8.37
N ILE A 143 -15.05 -2.86 9.68
CA ILE A 143 -15.35 -3.89 10.69
C ILE A 143 -16.47 -3.43 11.65
N ALA A 144 -17.19 -2.37 11.31
CA ALA A 144 -18.33 -1.88 12.10
C ALA A 144 -19.39 -2.99 12.25
N GLY A 145 -19.84 -3.21 13.47
CA GLY A 145 -20.80 -4.28 13.78
C GLY A 145 -20.20 -5.68 14.02
N SER A 146 -18.87 -5.84 13.86
CA SER A 146 -18.16 -7.08 14.18
C SER A 146 -17.40 -6.95 15.50
N SER A 147 -17.52 -7.97 16.37
CA SER A 147 -16.76 -8.01 17.63
C SER A 147 -15.44 -8.76 17.40
N TYR A 148 -14.39 -8.02 17.09
CA TYR A 148 -13.04 -8.58 17.06
C TYR A 148 -12.29 -8.22 18.34
N PRO A 149 -11.59 -9.17 18.96
CA PRO A 149 -10.77 -8.88 20.13
C PRO A 149 -9.57 -8.02 19.73
N LEU A 150 -9.16 -7.13 20.63
CA LEU A 150 -7.90 -6.38 20.50
C LEU A 150 -7.80 -5.52 19.22
N GLN A 151 -8.82 -4.73 18.93
CA GLN A 151 -8.80 -3.77 17.83
C GLN A 151 -7.77 -2.66 18.09
N LEU A 152 -6.99 -2.33 17.07
CA LEU A 152 -6.05 -1.21 17.09
C LEU A 152 -6.80 0.12 16.88
N LYS A 153 -6.34 1.18 17.51
CA LYS A 153 -6.84 2.53 17.26
C LYS A 153 -6.29 3.06 15.93
N SER A 154 -7.13 3.69 15.13
CA SER A 154 -6.75 4.25 13.82
C SER A 154 -5.61 5.26 13.92
N GLU A 155 -5.59 6.09 14.97
CA GLU A 155 -4.56 7.11 15.19
C GLU A 155 -3.17 6.49 15.44
N ASP A 156 -3.11 5.38 16.17
CA ASP A 156 -1.84 4.70 16.44
C ASP A 156 -1.35 3.96 15.19
N VAL A 157 -2.27 3.35 14.44
CA VAL A 157 -1.95 2.77 13.14
C VAL A 157 -1.41 3.83 12.18
N ALA A 158 -2.02 5.00 12.10
CA ALA A 158 -1.58 6.10 11.25
C ALA A 158 -0.14 6.54 11.56
N LYS A 159 0.24 6.66 12.85
CA LYS A 159 1.63 6.97 13.25
C LYS A 159 2.62 5.93 12.74
N HIS A 160 2.27 4.65 12.85
CA HIS A 160 3.10 3.56 12.33
C HIS A 160 3.23 3.59 10.82
N ILE A 161 2.16 3.96 10.10
CA ILE A 161 2.16 4.11 8.64
C ILE A 161 3.10 5.23 8.22
N VAL A 162 2.95 6.43 8.80
CA VAL A 162 3.80 7.59 8.50
C VAL A 162 5.28 7.24 8.73
N ASN A 163 5.59 6.68 9.89
CA ASN A 163 6.96 6.27 10.20
C ASN A 163 7.51 5.24 9.19
N ALA A 164 6.69 4.28 8.75
CA ALA A 164 7.12 3.29 7.77
C ALA A 164 7.41 3.91 6.40
N ILE A 165 6.55 4.82 5.95
CA ILE A 165 6.71 5.55 4.69
C ILE A 165 7.97 6.43 4.74
N GLU A 166 8.15 7.23 5.79
CA GLU A 166 9.30 8.12 5.94
C GLU A 166 10.64 7.37 5.96
N ASN A 167 10.66 6.19 6.57
CA ASN A 167 11.86 5.35 6.65
C ASN A 167 12.00 4.35 5.49
N GLY A 168 11.16 4.42 4.46
CA GLY A 168 11.24 3.57 3.27
C GLY A 168 11.15 2.06 3.58
N LYS A 169 10.32 1.66 4.54
CA LYS A 169 10.13 0.26 4.89
C LYS A 169 9.38 -0.47 3.78
N GLU A 170 9.92 -1.54 3.23
CA GLU A 170 9.25 -2.33 2.19
C GLU A 170 8.01 -3.04 2.73
N VAL A 171 8.08 -3.56 3.97
CA VAL A 171 6.95 -4.21 4.64
C VAL A 171 6.84 -3.67 6.06
N LYS A 172 5.63 -3.31 6.47
CA LYS A 172 5.30 -2.94 7.84
C LYS A 172 4.09 -3.69 8.34
N VAL A 173 4.31 -4.67 9.21
CA VAL A 173 3.25 -5.30 9.99
C VAL A 173 2.94 -4.40 11.19
N ILE A 174 1.66 -4.08 11.39
CA ILE A 174 1.18 -3.23 12.50
C ILE A 174 0.26 -4.08 13.36
N ASP A 175 0.86 -5.02 14.01
CA ASP A 175 0.27 -5.79 15.11
C ASP A 175 1.36 -6.74 15.60
N TRP A 176 1.79 -6.61 16.83
CA TRP A 176 2.86 -7.40 17.43
C TRP A 176 2.53 -8.90 17.59
N ARG A 177 1.27 -9.27 17.34
CA ARG A 177 0.78 -10.66 17.43
C ARG A 177 1.03 -11.49 16.16
N TYR A 178 1.49 -10.84 15.07
CA TYR A 178 1.69 -11.48 13.76
C TYR A 178 3.08 -11.26 13.18
#